data_12fdb5128462fae329f299cb185f758a
#
_entry.id   12fdb5128462fae329f299cb185f758a
#
_cell.length_a   1.000
_cell.length_b   1.000
_cell.length_c   1.000
_cell.angle_alpha   90.00
_cell.angle_beta   90.00
_cell.angle_gamma   90.00
#
_symmetry.space_group_name_H-M   'P 1'
#
loop_
_entity.id
_entity.type
_entity.pdbx_description
1 polymer ?
#
loop_
_entity_poly.entity_id
_entity_poly.type
_entity_poly.pdbx_seq_one_letter_code
_entity_poly.pdbx_strand_id
1 'polypeptide(L)'
;KSNSVYIKNSLEKQIKNPNIIIVNSPAEIQIDNNMMTGQNAPIMAVLASDDDGLGKDFAQKMVDLAAETTGVKAFSMSYNPAFETYEEGLRKASLVYLMDRKINMDGAFEKEILESYKKQYCKSPSKYAVVGFDVVNDMLSRENSKGELFKQMSKTQTQLATKFEFIKSKEGAYINTGCRVVRLIP
;
A
#
# COMPACT_ATOMS: atom_id res chain seq x y z
N LYS A 1 -3.47 19.29 -0.30
CA LYS A 1 -3.18 19.98 1.00
C LYS A 1 -3.89 19.35 2.21
N SER A 2 -5.16 18.88 2.11
CA SER A 2 -5.87 18.28 3.25
C SER A 2 -5.23 16.97 3.74
N ASN A 3 -4.83 16.10 2.84
CA ASN A 3 -4.25 14.78 3.20
C ASN A 3 -2.90 14.92 3.89
N SER A 4 -2.03 15.83 3.42
CA SER A 4 -0.70 16.05 4.03
C SER A 4 -0.82 16.57 5.47
N VAL A 5 -1.75 17.49 5.73
CA VAL A 5 -2.01 18.02 7.07
C VAL A 5 -2.58 16.95 7.99
N TYR A 6 -3.50 16.12 7.48
CA TYR A 6 -4.06 15.01 8.25
C TYR A 6 -2.98 14.00 8.66
N ILE A 7 -2.11 13.61 7.71
CA ILE A 7 -1.00 12.69 7.96
C ILE A 7 -0.04 13.30 8.98
N LYS A 8 0.36 14.56 8.80
CA LYS A 8 1.22 15.28 9.77
C LYS A 8 0.64 15.19 11.18
N ASN A 9 -0.62 15.61 11.36
CA ASN A 9 -1.28 15.60 12.66
C ASN A 9 -1.38 14.18 13.27
N SER A 10 -1.52 13.17 12.45
CA SER A 10 -1.57 11.77 12.89
C SER A 10 -0.20 11.27 13.34
N LEU A 11 0.86 11.62 12.62
CA LEU A 11 2.24 11.26 12.96
C LEU A 11 2.70 11.98 14.24
N GLU A 12 2.37 13.26 14.40
CA GLU A 12 2.70 14.05 15.60
C GLU A 12 2.08 13.48 16.88
N LYS A 13 0.95 12.77 16.77
CA LYS A 13 0.32 12.08 17.89
C LYS A 13 1.01 10.76 18.27
N GLN A 14 1.67 10.11 17.33
CA GLN A 14 2.22 8.76 17.49
C GLN A 14 3.73 8.74 17.68
N ILE A 15 4.43 9.72 17.14
CA ILE A 15 5.88 9.83 17.18
C ILE A 15 6.29 10.97 18.12
N LYS A 16 7.21 10.68 19.02
CA LYS A 16 7.71 11.69 19.95
C LYS A 16 8.64 12.67 19.22
N ASN A 17 8.24 13.94 19.18
CA ASN A 17 9.02 15.05 18.58
C ASN A 17 9.44 14.79 17.12
N PRO A 18 8.52 14.46 16.20
CA PRO A 18 8.89 14.29 14.80
C PRO A 18 9.18 15.66 14.17
N ASN A 19 10.22 15.74 13.36
CA ASN A 19 10.43 16.91 12.50
C ASN A 19 9.74 16.66 11.15
N ILE A 20 8.57 17.26 10.93
CA ILE A 20 7.75 17.04 9.73
C ILE A 20 7.68 18.30 8.89
N ILE A 21 8.23 18.24 7.70
CA ILE A 21 8.19 19.30 6.70
C ILE A 21 7.18 18.92 5.61
N ILE A 22 6.24 19.82 5.33
CA ILE A 22 5.30 19.66 4.22
C ILE A 22 5.80 20.47 3.04
N VAL A 23 6.00 19.79 1.90
CA VAL A 23 6.35 20.39 0.62
C VAL A 23 5.19 20.27 -0.37
N ASN A 24 5.13 21.12 -1.39
CA ASN A 24 4.05 21.10 -2.39
C ASN A 24 4.41 20.26 -3.62
N SER A 25 5.71 20.03 -3.84
CA SER A 25 6.23 19.25 -4.96
C SER A 25 7.34 18.32 -4.51
N PRO A 26 7.48 17.12 -5.10
CA PRO A 26 8.62 16.25 -4.86
C PRO A 26 9.97 16.91 -5.14
N ALA A 27 10.04 17.86 -6.07
CA ALA A 27 11.27 18.60 -6.38
C ALA A 27 11.81 19.42 -5.19
N GLU A 28 10.89 19.83 -4.27
CA GLU A 28 11.25 20.58 -3.06
C GLU A 28 11.81 19.70 -1.93
N ILE A 29 11.79 18.37 -2.09
CA ILE A 29 12.38 17.46 -1.10
C ILE A 29 13.90 17.63 -1.13
N GLN A 30 14.43 18.14 -0.03
CA GLN A 30 15.86 18.30 0.19
C GLN A 30 16.25 17.60 1.49
N ILE A 31 17.41 16.98 1.49
CA ILE A 31 18.01 16.39 2.67
C ILE A 31 19.10 17.36 3.14
N ASP A 32 18.84 18.02 4.26
CA ASP A 32 19.84 18.82 4.94
C ASP A 32 20.69 17.93 5.87
N ASN A 33 21.98 18.13 5.89
CA ASN A 33 22.88 17.44 6.82
C ASN A 33 22.48 17.62 8.29
N ASN A 34 21.77 18.70 8.62
CA ASN A 34 21.21 18.93 9.94
C ASN A 34 19.99 18.03 10.27
N MET A 35 19.32 17.45 9.27
CA MET A 35 18.26 16.46 9.50
C MET A 35 18.82 15.12 10.01
N MET A 36 20.12 14.90 9.82
CA MET A 36 20.83 13.69 10.25
C MET A 36 21.38 13.79 11.68
N THR A 37 20.98 14.79 12.45
CA THR A 37 21.39 14.99 13.85
C THR A 37 20.70 14.03 14.80
N GLY A 38 21.16 12.83 14.80
CA GLY A 38 20.75 11.77 15.72
C GLY A 38 21.14 10.44 15.09
N GLN A 39 22.02 9.72 15.75
CA GLN A 39 22.53 8.45 15.26
C GLN A 39 21.39 7.60 14.69
N ASN A 40 21.36 7.41 13.36
CA ASN A 40 20.51 6.48 12.63
C ASN A 40 18.99 6.79 12.54
N ALA A 41 18.53 8.03 12.67
CA ALA A 41 17.14 8.34 12.37
C ALA A 41 16.94 8.29 10.84
N PRO A 42 16.13 7.37 10.29
CA PRO A 42 15.90 7.31 8.85
C PRO A 42 15.13 8.54 8.39
N ILE A 43 15.57 9.13 7.28
CA ILE A 43 14.79 10.16 6.60
C ILE A 43 13.67 9.46 5.83
N MET A 44 12.42 9.84 6.09
CA MET A 44 11.27 9.25 5.44
C MET A 44 10.54 10.31 4.62
N ALA A 45 10.47 10.11 3.32
CA ALA A 45 9.62 10.90 2.43
C ALA A 45 8.27 10.20 2.25
N VAL A 46 7.16 10.97 2.39
CA VAL A 46 5.80 10.44 2.28
C VAL A 46 5.04 11.15 1.17
N LEU A 47 4.62 10.39 0.16
CA LEU A 47 3.70 10.87 -0.87
C LEU A 47 2.25 10.73 -0.38
N ALA A 48 1.59 11.87 -0.18
CA ALA A 48 0.20 11.94 0.29
C ALA A 48 -0.77 12.33 -0.85
N SER A 49 -0.48 11.91 -2.07
CA SER A 49 -1.27 12.20 -3.27
C SER A 49 -1.46 10.94 -4.11
N ASP A 50 -2.57 10.87 -4.80
CA ASP A 50 -2.91 9.87 -5.83
C ASP A 50 -2.79 10.43 -7.26
N ASP A 51 -2.23 11.63 -7.42
CA ASP A 51 -1.93 12.23 -8.71
C ASP A 51 -0.78 11.50 -9.41
N ASP A 52 -1.00 11.08 -10.65
CA ASP A 52 -0.06 10.28 -11.42
C ASP A 52 1.25 11.04 -11.71
N GLY A 53 1.17 12.33 -11.98
CA GLY A 53 2.33 13.19 -12.24
C GLY A 53 3.20 13.35 -10.99
N LEU A 54 2.59 13.70 -9.86
CA LEU A 54 3.29 13.78 -8.57
C LEU A 54 3.88 12.44 -8.14
N GLY A 55 3.20 11.34 -8.43
CA GLY A 55 3.71 9.99 -8.15
C GLY A 55 4.96 9.65 -8.96
N LYS A 56 4.98 10.01 -10.24
CA LYS A 56 6.15 9.84 -11.11
C LYS A 56 7.33 10.71 -10.65
N ASP A 57 7.07 11.99 -10.37
CA ASP A 57 8.10 12.93 -9.92
C ASP A 57 8.68 12.50 -8.55
N PHE A 58 7.81 11.99 -7.67
CA PHE A 58 8.24 11.42 -6.39
C PHE A 58 9.13 10.19 -6.58
N ALA A 59 8.74 9.26 -7.47
CA ALA A 59 9.54 8.07 -7.76
C ALA A 59 10.94 8.44 -8.23
N GLN A 60 11.04 9.33 -9.22
CA GLN A 60 12.33 9.80 -9.74
C GLN A 60 13.15 10.47 -8.63
N LYS A 61 12.55 11.39 -7.89
CA LYS A 61 13.25 12.11 -6.79
C LYS A 61 13.79 11.15 -5.73
N MET A 62 13.02 10.10 -5.39
CA MET A 62 13.44 9.11 -4.39
C MET A 62 14.60 8.24 -4.89
N VAL A 63 14.62 7.91 -6.18
CA VAL A 63 15.76 7.20 -6.81
C VAL A 63 17.03 8.05 -6.70
N ASP A 64 16.94 9.32 -7.06
CA ASP A 64 18.07 10.24 -7.04
C ASP A 64 18.60 10.40 -5.60
N LEU A 65 17.72 10.66 -4.63
CA LEU A 65 18.08 10.80 -3.22
C LEU A 65 18.69 9.53 -2.62
N ALA A 66 18.14 8.35 -2.96
CA ALA A 66 18.67 7.08 -2.46
C ALA A 66 20.00 6.68 -3.10
N ALA A 67 20.35 7.25 -4.26
CA ALA A 67 21.66 7.09 -4.87
C ALA A 67 22.74 7.95 -4.17
N GLU A 68 22.35 9.12 -3.68
CA GLU A 68 23.27 10.08 -3.04
C GLU A 68 23.36 9.87 -1.51
N THR A 69 22.28 9.43 -0.88
CA THR A 69 22.17 9.37 0.59
C THR A 69 21.65 8.02 1.05
N THR A 70 22.42 7.34 1.90
CA THR A 70 22.01 6.09 2.53
C THR A 70 20.96 6.34 3.63
N GLY A 71 20.05 5.39 3.82
CA GLY A 71 19.04 5.46 4.88
C GLY A 71 17.77 6.26 4.54
N VAL A 72 17.68 6.80 3.33
CA VAL A 72 16.45 7.41 2.83
C VAL A 72 15.39 6.32 2.60
N LYS A 73 14.17 6.57 3.08
CA LYS A 73 13.03 5.67 2.91
C LYS A 73 11.87 6.39 2.25
N ALA A 74 11.18 5.70 1.37
CA ALA A 74 10.02 6.20 0.67
C ALA A 74 8.73 5.52 1.14
N PHE A 75 7.67 6.29 1.29
CA PHE A 75 6.33 5.77 1.55
C PHE A 75 5.32 6.47 0.65
N SER A 76 4.38 5.72 0.09
CA SER A 76 3.26 6.29 -0.65
C SER A 76 1.93 5.75 -0.15
N MET A 77 0.95 6.65 -0.02
CA MET A 77 -0.43 6.31 0.35
C MET A 77 -1.22 5.64 -0.78
N SER A 78 -0.66 5.60 -2.00
CA SER A 78 -1.29 4.99 -3.16
C SER A 78 -0.25 4.34 -4.07
N TYR A 79 -0.69 3.44 -4.92
CA TYR A 79 0.11 2.91 -6.01
C TYR A 79 0.24 3.94 -7.14
N ASN A 80 1.40 3.93 -7.79
CA ASN A 80 1.65 4.67 -9.02
C ASN A 80 2.39 3.77 -10.03
N PRO A 81 2.02 3.76 -11.33
CA PRO A 81 2.70 2.95 -12.34
C PRO A 81 4.21 3.21 -12.45
N ALA A 82 4.65 4.42 -12.14
CA ALA A 82 6.07 4.77 -12.12
C ALA A 82 6.89 3.94 -11.11
N PHE A 83 6.24 3.36 -10.09
CA PHE A 83 6.95 2.51 -9.12
C PHE A 83 7.43 1.21 -9.75
N GLU A 84 6.77 0.70 -10.79
CA GLU A 84 7.25 -0.45 -11.56
C GLU A 84 8.38 -0.02 -12.51
N THR A 85 8.29 1.16 -13.11
CA THR A 85 9.32 1.69 -14.01
C THR A 85 10.65 1.95 -13.27
N TYR A 86 10.57 2.44 -12.04
CA TYR A 86 11.73 2.82 -11.23
C TYR A 86 12.03 1.79 -10.11
N GLU A 87 11.52 0.58 -10.21
CA GLU A 87 11.54 -0.43 -9.14
C GLU A 87 12.93 -0.66 -8.56
N GLU A 88 13.94 -0.86 -9.42
CA GLU A 88 15.32 -1.14 -8.97
C GLU A 88 15.90 -0.01 -8.11
N GLY A 89 15.72 1.24 -8.52
CA GLY A 89 16.16 2.41 -7.75
C GLY A 89 15.36 2.58 -6.45
N LEU A 90 14.05 2.35 -6.52
CA LEU A 90 13.16 2.47 -5.37
C LEU A 90 13.34 1.36 -4.32
N ARG A 91 13.91 0.21 -4.69
CA ARG A 91 14.36 -0.80 -3.73
C ARG A 91 15.42 -0.23 -2.78
N LYS A 92 16.35 0.59 -3.25
CA LYS A 92 17.35 1.27 -2.41
C LYS A 92 16.70 2.21 -1.41
N ALA A 93 15.62 2.89 -1.80
CA ALA A 93 14.79 3.71 -0.92
C ALA A 93 13.82 2.89 -0.05
N SER A 94 13.84 1.56 -0.15
CA SER A 94 12.91 0.67 0.57
C SER A 94 11.45 1.13 0.46
N LEU A 95 11.01 1.50 -0.75
CA LEU A 95 9.66 2.04 -0.98
C LEU A 95 8.60 1.10 -0.42
N VAL A 96 7.68 1.68 0.37
CA VAL A 96 6.45 1.04 0.82
C VAL A 96 5.27 1.82 0.25
N TYR A 97 4.29 1.12 -0.33
CA TYR A 97 3.08 1.76 -0.82
C TYR A 97 1.83 0.93 -0.56
N LEU A 98 0.68 1.59 -0.59
CA LEU A 98 -0.62 0.96 -0.38
C LEU A 98 -1.31 0.70 -1.71
N MET A 99 -2.00 -0.44 -1.78
CA MET A 99 -2.90 -0.80 -2.88
C MET A 99 -4.22 -1.32 -2.33
N ASP A 100 -5.29 -1.15 -3.08
CA ASP A 100 -6.57 -1.80 -2.80
C ASP A 100 -6.49 -3.32 -3.02
N ARG A 101 -5.71 -3.75 -4.01
CA ARG A 101 -5.54 -5.16 -4.42
C ARG A 101 -4.13 -5.44 -4.93
N LYS A 102 -3.55 -6.57 -4.53
CA LYS A 102 -2.29 -7.09 -5.08
C LYS A 102 -2.25 -8.60 -4.89
N ILE A 103 -2.09 -9.35 -5.97
CA ILE A 103 -1.81 -10.79 -5.89
C ILE A 103 -0.36 -10.98 -5.44
N ASN A 104 -0.17 -11.84 -4.43
CA ASN A 104 1.17 -12.27 -4.05
C ASN A 104 1.65 -13.36 -5.02
N MET A 105 2.41 -12.99 -6.04
CA MET A 105 2.87 -13.91 -7.07
C MET A 105 3.84 -15.00 -6.55
N ASP A 106 4.37 -14.85 -5.33
CA ASP A 106 5.25 -15.84 -4.69
C ASP A 106 4.50 -16.81 -3.77
N GLY A 107 3.23 -16.50 -3.45
CA GLY A 107 2.40 -17.33 -2.59
C GLY A 107 2.00 -18.65 -3.25
N ALA A 108 2.09 -19.75 -2.49
CA ALA A 108 1.72 -21.08 -3.00
C ALA A 108 0.22 -21.18 -3.30
N PHE A 109 -0.63 -20.62 -2.44
CA PHE A 109 -2.09 -20.60 -2.61
C PHE A 109 -2.49 -19.80 -3.87
N GLU A 110 -1.90 -18.65 -4.06
CA GLU A 110 -2.18 -17.79 -5.21
C GLU A 110 -1.76 -18.45 -6.52
N LYS A 111 -0.58 -19.08 -6.54
CA LYS A 111 -0.10 -19.85 -7.70
C LYS A 111 -1.06 -20.98 -8.07
N GLU A 112 -1.48 -21.77 -7.10
CA GLU A 112 -2.40 -22.90 -7.32
C GLU A 112 -3.72 -22.43 -7.95
N ILE A 113 -4.30 -21.34 -7.45
CA ILE A 113 -5.55 -20.79 -8.00
C ILE A 113 -5.36 -20.28 -9.42
N LEU A 114 -4.29 -19.51 -9.66
CA LEU A 114 -4.00 -18.96 -10.98
C LEU A 114 -3.74 -20.04 -12.02
N GLU A 115 -3.00 -21.09 -11.65
CA GLU A 115 -2.74 -22.23 -12.51
C GLU A 115 -4.00 -23.06 -12.80
N SER A 116 -4.83 -23.30 -11.78
CA SER A 116 -6.11 -23.98 -11.94
C SER A 116 -7.04 -23.23 -12.88
N TYR A 117 -7.12 -21.90 -12.73
CA TYR A 117 -7.90 -21.04 -13.62
C TYR A 117 -7.38 -21.12 -15.06
N LYS A 118 -6.06 -21.01 -15.24
CA LYS A 118 -5.41 -21.08 -16.56
C LYS A 118 -5.63 -22.44 -17.22
N LYS A 119 -5.56 -23.52 -16.45
CA LYS A 119 -5.81 -24.88 -16.95
C LYS A 119 -7.27 -25.05 -17.42
N GLN A 120 -8.22 -24.49 -16.69
CA GLN A 120 -9.65 -24.61 -17.01
C GLN A 120 -10.09 -23.71 -18.18
N TYR A 121 -9.56 -22.48 -18.25
CA TYR A 121 -10.03 -21.46 -19.20
C TYR A 121 -9.02 -21.11 -20.30
N CYS A 122 -7.85 -21.74 -20.32
CA CYS A 122 -6.76 -21.48 -21.28
C CYS A 122 -6.29 -20.02 -21.34
N LYS A 123 -6.52 -19.24 -20.27
CA LYS A 123 -6.12 -17.83 -20.14
C LYS A 123 -5.95 -17.43 -18.68
N SER A 124 -5.21 -16.37 -18.43
CA SER A 124 -5.13 -15.77 -17.11
C SER A 124 -6.45 -15.09 -16.69
N PRO A 125 -6.80 -15.07 -15.39
CA PRO A 125 -8.00 -14.40 -14.94
C PRO A 125 -7.93 -12.90 -15.20
N SER A 126 -9.07 -12.31 -15.60
CA SER A 126 -9.19 -10.86 -15.67
C SER A 126 -9.25 -10.27 -14.25
N LYS A 127 -9.01 -8.95 -14.14
CA LYS A 127 -9.19 -8.24 -12.85
C LYS A 127 -10.58 -8.45 -12.25
N TYR A 128 -11.62 -8.54 -13.07
CA TYR A 128 -12.99 -8.77 -12.62
C TYR A 128 -13.22 -10.20 -12.12
N ALA A 129 -12.59 -11.19 -12.77
CA ALA A 129 -12.64 -12.58 -12.30
C ALA A 129 -11.97 -12.71 -10.92
N VAL A 130 -10.82 -12.05 -10.71
CA VAL A 130 -10.13 -12.00 -9.41
C VAL A 130 -11.01 -11.36 -8.35
N VAL A 131 -11.62 -10.22 -8.66
CA VAL A 131 -12.52 -9.53 -7.71
C VAL A 131 -13.72 -10.38 -7.35
N GLY A 132 -14.37 -11.01 -8.35
CA GLY A 132 -15.49 -11.90 -8.11
C GLY A 132 -15.13 -13.10 -7.23
N PHE A 133 -13.98 -13.72 -7.50
CA PHE A 133 -13.44 -14.80 -6.68
C PHE A 133 -13.22 -14.33 -5.22
N ASP A 134 -12.56 -13.20 -5.01
CA ASP A 134 -12.26 -12.67 -3.68
C ASP A 134 -13.53 -12.37 -2.89
N VAL A 135 -14.51 -11.71 -3.52
CA VAL A 135 -15.78 -11.35 -2.87
C VAL A 135 -16.57 -12.59 -2.46
N VAL A 136 -16.70 -13.57 -3.36
CA VAL A 136 -17.44 -14.81 -3.07
C VAL A 136 -16.77 -15.61 -1.96
N ASN A 137 -15.45 -15.76 -2.01
CA ASN A 137 -14.71 -16.47 -0.97
C ASN A 137 -14.77 -15.75 0.39
N ASP A 138 -14.67 -14.42 0.39
CA ASP A 138 -14.81 -13.66 1.63
C ASP A 138 -16.23 -13.84 2.23
N MET A 139 -17.27 -13.77 1.40
CA MET A 139 -18.65 -13.99 1.83
C MET A 139 -18.85 -15.38 2.46
N LEU A 140 -18.38 -16.42 1.78
CA LEU A 140 -18.50 -17.81 2.25
C LEU A 140 -17.70 -18.03 3.54
N SER A 141 -16.53 -17.44 3.65
CA SER A 141 -15.68 -17.56 4.85
C SER A 141 -16.26 -16.84 6.08
N ARG A 142 -17.29 -15.99 5.89
CA ARG A 142 -18.00 -15.29 6.97
C ARG A 142 -19.32 -15.94 7.34
N GLU A 143 -19.59 -17.11 6.82
CA GLU A 143 -20.73 -17.95 7.21
C GLU A 143 -20.57 -18.44 8.65
N ASN A 144 -21.64 -18.43 9.42
CA ASN A 144 -21.66 -19.05 10.75
C ASN A 144 -22.09 -20.53 10.69
N SER A 145 -22.07 -21.19 11.85
CA SER A 145 -22.47 -22.60 11.97
C SER A 145 -23.94 -22.91 11.59
N LYS A 146 -24.76 -21.88 11.34
CA LYS A 146 -26.16 -22.01 10.92
C LYS A 146 -26.34 -21.72 9.43
N GLY A 147 -25.28 -21.50 8.67
CA GLY A 147 -25.37 -21.16 7.26
C GLY A 147 -25.71 -19.68 6.99
N GLU A 148 -25.69 -18.82 8.01
CA GLU A 148 -25.97 -17.39 7.83
C GLU A 148 -24.72 -16.65 7.40
N LEU A 149 -24.79 -15.98 6.25
CA LEU A 149 -23.72 -15.15 5.72
C LEU A 149 -23.54 -13.85 6.51
N PHE A 150 -22.39 -13.19 6.36
CA PHE A 150 -22.08 -11.89 6.95
C PHE A 150 -22.14 -11.80 8.48
N LYS A 151 -22.02 -12.92 9.19
CA LYS A 151 -22.06 -12.93 10.66
C LYS A 151 -20.70 -12.67 11.33
N GLN A 152 -19.61 -12.94 10.61
CA GLN A 152 -18.25 -12.77 11.13
C GLN A 152 -17.55 -11.52 10.52
N MET A 153 -18.25 -10.38 10.52
CA MET A 153 -17.79 -9.16 9.85
C MET A 153 -16.53 -8.52 10.50
N SER A 154 -16.28 -8.77 11.78
CA SER A 154 -15.10 -8.27 12.49
C SER A 154 -13.80 -9.03 12.15
N LYS A 155 -13.91 -10.18 11.47
CA LYS A 155 -12.74 -10.98 11.10
C LYS A 155 -12.04 -10.33 9.90
N THR A 156 -10.75 -10.01 10.05
CA THR A 156 -9.90 -9.60 8.94
C THR A 156 -9.48 -10.80 8.12
N GLN A 157 -9.62 -10.73 6.80
CA GLN A 157 -9.26 -11.80 5.88
C GLN A 157 -8.52 -11.26 4.66
N THR A 158 -7.59 -12.06 4.15
CA THR A 158 -6.91 -11.78 2.89
C THR A 158 -7.26 -12.92 1.92
N GLN A 159 -7.84 -12.54 0.79
CA GLN A 159 -8.16 -13.43 -0.31
C GLN A 159 -7.05 -13.38 -1.37
N LEU A 160 -7.30 -13.83 -2.60
CA LEU A 160 -6.30 -13.92 -3.67
C LEU A 160 -5.57 -12.58 -3.89
N ALA A 161 -6.29 -11.47 -3.97
CA ALA A 161 -5.73 -10.14 -4.18
C ALA A 161 -6.15 -9.12 -3.12
N THR A 162 -7.37 -9.24 -2.59
CA THR A 162 -8.02 -8.24 -1.74
C THR A 162 -7.90 -8.60 -0.26
N LYS A 163 -7.60 -7.61 0.56
CA LYS A 163 -7.75 -7.72 2.02
C LYS A 163 -9.10 -7.15 2.42
N PHE A 164 -9.87 -7.94 3.15
CA PHE A 164 -11.16 -7.54 3.70
C PHE A 164 -11.04 -7.29 5.20
N GLU A 165 -11.29 -6.04 5.57
CA GLU A 165 -11.31 -5.55 6.94
C GLU A 165 -12.46 -4.56 7.07
N PHE A 166 -13.59 -5.01 7.63
CA PHE A 166 -14.80 -4.23 7.64
C PHE A 166 -14.93 -3.42 8.92
N ILE A 167 -15.26 -2.15 8.76
CA ILE A 167 -15.74 -1.29 9.85
C ILE A 167 -17.23 -0.98 9.63
N LYS A 168 -17.98 -0.87 10.71
CA LYS A 168 -19.37 -0.45 10.66
C LYS A 168 -19.45 1.08 10.68
N SER A 169 -20.08 1.67 9.66
CA SER A 169 -20.34 3.11 9.64
C SER A 169 -21.41 3.51 10.67
N LYS A 170 -21.50 4.81 10.93
CA LYS A 170 -22.54 5.36 11.82
C LYS A 170 -23.95 5.08 11.31
N GLU A 171 -24.12 4.96 10.01
CA GLU A 171 -25.40 4.66 9.34
C GLU A 171 -25.69 3.15 9.25
N GLY A 172 -24.82 2.31 9.81
CA GLY A 172 -25.01 0.86 9.90
C GLY A 172 -24.45 0.07 8.71
N ALA A 173 -23.90 0.71 7.68
CA ALA A 173 -23.26 0.03 6.55
C ALA A 173 -21.88 -0.52 6.94
N TYR A 174 -21.46 -1.61 6.32
CA TYR A 174 -20.09 -2.12 6.43
C TYR A 174 -19.25 -1.59 5.27
N ILE A 175 -18.10 -1.01 5.61
CA ILE A 175 -17.15 -0.45 4.65
C ILE A 175 -15.85 -1.23 4.77
N ASN A 176 -15.33 -1.75 3.65
CA ASN A 176 -14.00 -2.38 3.63
C ASN A 176 -12.92 -1.29 3.71
N THR A 177 -12.10 -1.35 4.74
CA THR A 177 -10.92 -0.49 4.94
C THR A 177 -9.61 -1.23 4.77
N GLY A 178 -9.69 -2.53 4.40
CA GLY A 178 -8.52 -3.34 4.16
C GLY A 178 -7.73 -2.85 2.94
N CYS A 179 -6.42 -2.79 3.09
CA CYS A 179 -5.48 -2.48 2.01
C CYS A 179 -4.31 -3.46 2.01
N ARG A 180 -3.68 -3.62 0.85
CA ARG A 180 -2.44 -4.37 0.69
C ARG A 180 -1.26 -3.42 0.87
N VAL A 181 -0.31 -3.83 1.68
CA VAL A 181 0.95 -3.10 1.85
C VAL A 181 1.99 -3.80 0.99
N VAL A 182 2.54 -3.08 0.04
CA VAL A 182 3.62 -3.56 -0.83
C VAL A 182 4.92 -2.90 -0.40
N ARG A 183 5.96 -3.70 -0.24
CA ARG A 183 7.30 -3.23 0.12
C ARG A 183 8.29 -3.70 -0.93
N LEU A 184 9.05 -2.76 -1.49
CA LEU A 184 10.22 -3.06 -2.30
C LEU A 184 11.41 -3.28 -1.36
N ILE A 185 11.95 -4.49 -1.37
CA ILE A 185 13.09 -4.89 -0.53
C ILE A 185 14.36 -4.80 -1.38
N PRO A 186 15.46 -4.23 -0.87
CA PRO A 186 16.77 -4.22 -1.54
C PRO A 186 17.27 -5.59 -1.94
#